data_1bc6fc9ab966d477d1d2daeaba3dfd61
#
_entry.id   1bc6fc9ab966d477d1d2daeaba3dfd61
#
_cell.length_a   1.000
_cell.length_b   1.000
_cell.length_c   1.000
_cell.angle_alpha   90.00
_cell.angle_beta   90.00
_cell.angle_gamma   90.00
#
_symmetry.space_group_name_H-M   'P 1'
#
loop_
_entity.id
_entity.type
_entity.pdbx_description
1 polymer ?
#
loop_
_entity_poly.entity_id
_entity_poly.type
_entity_poly.pdbx_seq_one_letter_code
_entity_poly.pdbx_strand_id
1 'polypeptide(L)'
;VWRNLRAGGFKGAVHGVTPKHGSLDGVPVFPDAAHLPAAPDLGLVCTPPATVAPLVAELGALGTRAVVIITAGLDPRQKQAALDAARSFTLRLLGPNCLGLLSPHIGLNASFAHTDALAGDVAFVSQSGALVTAVLDWTRSRGVGLSHLVSLGEHCDVDFGDLLDHLASDARTRSILLYVESIESPRKFMSAARAAARNKPVIVLKAGRAGHGIAAAASHTGALAGSDAVYDAALRRAGMLRVDTLQELFVAAETLSRFRGNGHGRLTVMTNGGGAGVMAADAAAREGVMLAAPGSALLARLDAVLPANWSRANPIDIVGDAPAGRYAETLGALLADASAGAVLFV
;
A
#
# COMPACT_ATOMS: atom_id res chain seq x y z
N VAL A 1 -4.96 20.15 -5.17
CA VAL A 1 -6.14 19.37 -4.79
C VAL A 1 -7.28 19.59 -5.79
N TRP A 2 -7.76 20.83 -5.99
CA TRP A 2 -8.87 21.15 -6.90
C TRP A 2 -8.68 20.56 -8.31
N ARG A 3 -7.50 20.77 -8.92
CA ARG A 3 -7.18 20.24 -10.25
C ARG A 3 -7.18 18.72 -10.27
N ASN A 4 -6.63 18.08 -9.24
CA ASN A 4 -6.57 16.63 -9.14
C ASN A 4 -7.96 16.00 -9.06
N LEU A 5 -8.84 16.55 -8.21
CA LEU A 5 -10.23 16.10 -8.12
C LEU A 5 -10.96 16.15 -9.46
N ARG A 6 -10.70 17.18 -10.26
CA ARG A 6 -11.35 17.37 -11.56
C ARG A 6 -10.72 16.56 -12.68
N ALA A 7 -9.40 16.36 -12.62
CA ALA A 7 -8.66 15.61 -13.63
C ALA A 7 -8.78 14.07 -13.44
N GLY A 8 -8.98 13.58 -12.20
CA GLY A 8 -8.99 12.16 -11.85
C GLY A 8 -10.15 11.34 -12.44
N GLY A 9 -11.16 11.99 -13.03
CA GLY A 9 -12.29 11.29 -13.66
C GLY A 9 -13.40 10.89 -12.70
N PHE A 10 -13.39 11.40 -11.48
CA PHE A 10 -14.48 11.20 -10.51
C PHE A 10 -15.83 11.67 -11.09
N LYS A 11 -16.86 10.82 -10.96
CA LYS A 11 -18.18 11.08 -11.54
C LYS A 11 -19.15 11.78 -10.61
N GLY A 12 -18.81 11.86 -9.30
CA GLY A 12 -19.62 12.59 -8.33
C GLY A 12 -19.47 14.11 -8.45
N ALA A 13 -20.35 14.86 -7.80
CA ALA A 13 -20.28 16.29 -7.74
C ALA A 13 -19.03 16.76 -6.96
N VAL A 14 -18.33 17.73 -7.50
CA VAL A 14 -17.16 18.37 -6.86
C VAL A 14 -17.42 19.86 -6.75
N HIS A 15 -17.51 20.37 -5.54
CA HIS A 15 -17.77 21.76 -5.23
C HIS A 15 -16.56 22.41 -4.58
N GLY A 16 -16.17 23.58 -5.08
CA GLY A 16 -15.21 24.45 -4.42
C GLY A 16 -15.90 25.39 -3.45
N VAL A 17 -15.29 25.62 -2.29
CA VAL A 17 -15.78 26.56 -1.28
C VAL A 17 -14.65 27.51 -0.91
N THR A 18 -14.87 28.80 -1.08
CA THR A 18 -13.94 29.85 -0.67
C THR A 18 -14.61 31.22 -0.57
N PRO A 19 -14.41 31.94 0.55
CA PRO A 19 -14.96 33.30 0.68
C PRO A 19 -14.21 34.36 -0.17
N LYS A 20 -13.05 33.98 -0.77
CA LYS A 20 -12.16 34.94 -1.43
C LYS A 20 -12.38 35.09 -2.94
N HIS A 21 -12.96 34.09 -3.56
CA HIS A 21 -13.05 34.01 -5.02
C HIS A 21 -14.43 33.52 -5.45
N GLY A 22 -14.99 34.08 -6.52
CA GLY A 22 -16.24 33.59 -7.10
C GLY A 22 -16.05 32.39 -8.04
N SER A 23 -14.81 32.08 -8.43
CA SER A 23 -14.48 30.95 -9.29
C SER A 23 -13.08 30.41 -9.03
N LEU A 24 -12.86 29.11 -9.30
CA LEU A 24 -11.57 28.43 -9.34
C LEU A 24 -11.37 27.77 -10.71
N ASP A 25 -10.30 28.13 -11.40
CA ASP A 25 -10.02 27.67 -12.79
C ASP A 25 -11.25 27.82 -13.71
N GLY A 26 -11.97 28.97 -13.59
CA GLY A 26 -13.15 29.28 -14.40
C GLY A 26 -14.47 28.60 -13.96
N VAL A 27 -14.46 27.81 -12.90
CA VAL A 27 -15.64 27.15 -12.35
C VAL A 27 -16.19 27.93 -11.16
N PRO A 28 -17.49 28.25 -11.13
CA PRO A 28 -18.12 28.92 -9.98
C PRO A 28 -17.93 28.10 -8.70
N VAL A 29 -17.70 28.79 -7.59
CA VAL A 29 -17.54 28.21 -6.27
C VAL A 29 -18.48 28.89 -5.26
N PHE A 30 -18.70 28.20 -4.14
CA PHE A 30 -19.57 28.71 -3.08
C PHE A 30 -18.80 29.55 -2.06
N PRO A 31 -19.41 30.55 -1.45
CA PRO A 31 -18.73 31.42 -0.47
C PRO A 31 -18.43 30.66 0.85
N ASP A 32 -19.29 29.73 1.25
CA ASP A 32 -19.21 28.91 2.44
C ASP A 32 -19.92 27.56 2.22
N ALA A 33 -19.82 26.65 3.19
CA ALA A 33 -20.40 25.32 3.07
C ALA A 33 -21.94 25.32 3.21
N ALA A 34 -22.54 26.33 3.86
CA ALA A 34 -23.99 26.44 4.01
C ALA A 34 -24.71 26.72 2.66
N HIS A 35 -23.99 27.27 1.68
CA HIS A 35 -24.52 27.51 0.36
C HIS A 35 -24.36 26.31 -0.61
N LEU A 36 -23.82 25.19 -0.16
CA LEU A 36 -23.72 24.00 -0.98
C LEU A 36 -25.10 23.43 -1.31
N PRO A 37 -25.33 22.92 -2.53
CA PRO A 37 -26.63 22.39 -2.95
C PRO A 37 -27.06 21.12 -2.21
N ALA A 38 -26.08 20.41 -1.60
CA ALA A 38 -26.29 19.23 -0.77
C ALA A 38 -25.11 19.02 0.17
N ALA A 39 -25.33 18.28 1.27
CA ALA A 39 -24.26 17.87 2.16
C ALA A 39 -23.22 17.03 1.41
N PRO A 40 -21.92 17.39 1.43
CA PRO A 40 -20.91 16.57 0.80
C PRO A 40 -20.64 15.30 1.62
N ASP A 41 -20.43 14.16 0.96
CA ASP A 41 -19.99 12.92 1.64
C ASP A 41 -18.58 13.06 2.21
N LEU A 42 -17.72 13.83 1.53
CA LEU A 42 -16.33 14.06 1.88
C LEU A 42 -15.98 15.54 1.77
N GLY A 43 -15.49 16.12 2.86
CA GLY A 43 -14.88 17.45 2.88
C GLY A 43 -13.35 17.37 2.75
N LEU A 44 -12.75 18.34 2.04
CA LEU A 44 -11.30 18.50 1.95
C LEU A 44 -10.92 19.90 2.45
N VAL A 45 -10.23 19.93 3.61
CA VAL A 45 -9.83 21.18 4.26
C VAL A 45 -8.37 21.49 3.95
N CYS A 46 -8.16 22.61 3.23
CA CYS A 46 -6.85 23.13 2.82
C CYS A 46 -6.64 24.56 3.30
N THR A 47 -7.28 24.95 4.38
CA THR A 47 -7.34 26.32 4.90
C THR A 47 -6.40 26.49 6.10
N PRO A 48 -6.12 27.72 6.58
CA PRO A 48 -5.24 27.94 7.72
C PRO A 48 -5.68 27.16 9.00
N PRO A 49 -4.74 26.76 9.88
CA PRO A 49 -5.03 25.95 11.07
C PRO A 49 -6.18 26.44 11.95
N ALA A 50 -6.28 27.76 12.16
CA ALA A 50 -7.34 28.34 12.99
C ALA A 50 -8.76 28.14 12.46
N THR A 51 -8.92 27.83 11.16
CA THR A 51 -10.24 27.65 10.52
C THR A 51 -10.68 26.18 10.49
N VAL A 52 -9.80 25.23 10.83
CA VAL A 52 -10.07 23.79 10.67
C VAL A 52 -11.24 23.33 11.54
N ALA A 53 -11.19 23.59 12.86
CA ALA A 53 -12.24 23.15 13.77
C ALA A 53 -13.61 23.77 13.46
N PRO A 54 -13.74 25.10 13.18
CA PRO A 54 -14.99 25.66 12.72
C PRO A 54 -15.54 25.00 11.43
N LEU A 55 -14.71 24.75 10.42
CA LEU A 55 -15.14 24.09 9.19
C LEU A 55 -15.55 22.64 9.42
N VAL A 56 -14.88 21.91 10.29
CA VAL A 56 -15.27 20.54 10.69
C VAL A 56 -16.66 20.57 11.34
N ALA A 57 -16.93 21.53 12.23
CA ALA A 57 -18.25 21.69 12.86
C ALA A 57 -19.34 22.04 11.81
N GLU A 58 -19.05 22.96 10.89
CA GLU A 58 -19.97 23.37 9.82
C GLU A 58 -20.31 22.18 8.91
N LEU A 59 -19.30 21.44 8.41
CA LEU A 59 -19.48 20.26 7.59
C LEU A 59 -20.24 19.15 8.33
N GLY A 60 -19.94 18.94 9.62
CA GLY A 60 -20.64 17.98 10.47
C GLY A 60 -22.13 18.32 10.63
N ALA A 61 -22.46 19.60 10.85
CA ALA A 61 -23.83 20.07 10.95
C ALA A 61 -24.63 19.89 9.65
N LEU A 62 -23.97 19.92 8.50
CA LEU A 62 -24.58 19.61 7.20
C LEU A 62 -24.80 18.11 6.97
N GLY A 63 -24.17 17.21 7.76
CA GLY A 63 -24.28 15.77 7.62
C GLY A 63 -23.12 15.12 6.85
N THR A 64 -22.01 15.83 6.66
CA THR A 64 -20.77 15.28 6.08
C THR A 64 -20.25 14.14 6.96
N ARG A 65 -19.82 13.04 6.34
CA ARG A 65 -19.39 11.83 7.06
C ARG A 65 -17.89 11.74 7.28
N ALA A 66 -17.09 12.34 6.40
CA ALA A 66 -15.63 12.33 6.51
C ALA A 66 -15.01 13.64 6.06
N VAL A 67 -13.90 14.00 6.67
CA VAL A 67 -13.09 15.18 6.28
C VAL A 67 -11.62 14.77 6.21
N VAL A 68 -10.98 15.15 5.11
CA VAL A 68 -9.52 15.08 4.95
C VAL A 68 -8.93 16.45 5.27
N ILE A 69 -8.07 16.50 6.27
CA ILE A 69 -7.38 17.73 6.69
C ILE A 69 -5.97 17.72 6.13
N ILE A 70 -5.80 18.41 5.00
CA ILE A 70 -4.48 18.56 4.35
C ILE A 70 -3.62 19.56 5.11
N THR A 71 -4.26 20.53 5.76
CA THR A 71 -3.61 21.57 6.54
C THR A 71 -2.59 21.01 7.52
N ALA A 72 -1.37 21.53 7.47
CA ALA A 72 -0.29 21.27 8.42
C ALA A 72 -0.20 22.35 9.51
N GLY A 73 0.54 22.06 10.58
CA GLY A 73 0.87 23.04 11.61
C GLY A 73 -0.26 23.33 12.62
N LEU A 74 -1.21 22.41 12.79
CA LEU A 74 -2.18 22.50 13.87
C LEU A 74 -1.46 22.25 15.22
N ASP A 75 -1.64 23.14 16.17
CA ASP A 75 -1.19 22.91 17.53
C ASP A 75 -2.09 21.87 18.26
N PRO A 76 -1.67 21.34 19.43
CA PRO A 76 -2.45 20.34 20.15
C PRO A 76 -3.88 20.78 20.51
N ARG A 77 -4.10 22.07 20.80
CA ARG A 77 -5.44 22.60 21.11
C ARG A 77 -6.33 22.63 19.86
N GLN A 78 -5.78 23.03 18.73
CA GLN A 78 -6.48 23.06 17.46
C GLN A 78 -6.85 21.64 17.00
N LYS A 79 -5.95 20.66 17.16
CA LYS A 79 -6.25 19.25 16.89
C LYS A 79 -7.38 18.74 17.77
N GLN A 80 -7.31 19.01 19.09
CA GLN A 80 -8.36 18.60 20.01
C GLN A 80 -9.70 19.24 19.68
N ALA A 81 -9.72 20.54 19.35
CA ALA A 81 -10.93 21.24 18.95
C ALA A 81 -11.56 20.66 17.68
N ALA A 82 -10.75 20.25 16.70
CA ALA A 82 -11.23 19.58 15.48
C ALA A 82 -11.84 18.21 15.81
N LEU A 83 -11.19 17.42 16.69
CA LEU A 83 -11.71 16.13 17.16
C LEU A 83 -13.03 16.26 17.89
N ASP A 84 -13.14 17.24 18.78
CA ASP A 84 -14.35 17.48 19.56
C ASP A 84 -15.51 17.91 18.66
N ALA A 85 -15.24 18.77 17.68
CA ALA A 85 -16.20 19.15 16.65
C ALA A 85 -16.70 17.94 15.84
N ALA A 86 -15.77 17.08 15.40
CA ALA A 86 -16.10 15.89 14.61
C ALA A 86 -16.95 14.86 15.39
N ARG A 87 -16.61 14.63 16.68
CA ARG A 87 -17.32 13.67 17.55
C ARG A 87 -18.80 14.00 17.73
N SER A 88 -19.14 15.29 17.77
CA SER A 88 -20.52 15.74 17.90
C SER A 88 -21.43 15.26 16.75
N PHE A 89 -20.85 14.93 15.60
CA PHE A 89 -21.57 14.56 14.37
C PHE A 89 -21.20 13.16 13.86
N THR A 90 -20.45 12.36 14.62
CA THR A 90 -19.88 11.07 14.16
C THR A 90 -19.06 11.19 12.86
N LEU A 91 -18.52 12.36 12.60
CA LEU A 91 -17.72 12.67 11.42
C LEU A 91 -16.30 12.14 11.63
N ARG A 92 -15.71 11.50 10.61
CA ARG A 92 -14.34 10.95 10.67
C ARG A 92 -13.33 11.89 10.06
N LEU A 93 -12.16 11.99 10.68
CA LEU A 93 -11.07 12.87 10.25
C LEU A 93 -9.86 12.06 9.76
N LEU A 94 -9.40 12.34 8.54
CA LEU A 94 -8.11 11.87 8.02
C LEU A 94 -7.10 13.03 8.07
N GLY A 95 -5.92 12.78 8.57
CA GLY A 95 -4.89 13.82 8.82
C GLY A 95 -4.88 14.27 10.30
N PRO A 96 -4.50 15.52 10.59
CA PRO A 96 -4.03 16.58 9.70
C PRO A 96 -2.65 16.32 9.11
N ASN A 97 -2.12 17.30 8.36
CA ASN A 97 -0.78 17.23 7.77
C ASN A 97 -0.60 15.97 6.90
N CYS A 98 -1.55 15.70 6.03
CA CYS A 98 -1.54 14.57 5.12
C CYS A 98 -1.55 15.03 3.65
N LEU A 99 -1.07 14.18 2.75
CA LEU A 99 -1.15 14.43 1.31
C LEU A 99 -2.58 14.29 0.78
N GLY A 100 -3.42 13.54 1.47
CA GLY A 100 -4.77 13.18 1.05
C GLY A 100 -4.92 11.71 0.70
N LEU A 101 -5.89 11.39 -0.14
CA LEU A 101 -6.16 10.02 -0.56
C LEU A 101 -6.49 9.92 -2.06
N LEU A 102 -6.19 8.76 -2.64
CA LEU A 102 -6.59 8.39 -3.99
C LEU A 102 -7.39 7.09 -3.95
N SER A 103 -8.45 7.03 -4.76
CA SER A 103 -9.21 5.80 -5.04
C SER A 103 -9.40 5.69 -6.56
N PRO A 104 -8.42 5.12 -7.28
CA PRO A 104 -8.38 5.14 -8.75
C PRO A 104 -9.58 4.48 -9.42
N HIS A 105 -10.16 3.46 -8.80
CA HIS A 105 -11.33 2.74 -9.35
C HIS A 105 -12.57 3.61 -9.54
N ILE A 106 -12.69 4.69 -8.76
CA ILE A 106 -13.78 5.66 -8.88
C ILE A 106 -13.29 7.01 -9.44
N GLY A 107 -12.03 7.06 -9.89
CA GLY A 107 -11.42 8.29 -10.41
C GLY A 107 -11.20 9.39 -9.37
N LEU A 108 -11.20 9.05 -8.07
CA LEU A 108 -11.02 10.03 -7.00
C LEU A 108 -9.55 10.28 -6.71
N ASN A 109 -9.08 11.50 -6.97
CA ASN A 109 -7.79 12.01 -6.52
C ASN A 109 -8.01 13.20 -5.57
N ALA A 110 -8.28 12.89 -4.31
CA ALA A 110 -8.49 13.86 -3.23
C ALA A 110 -7.14 14.17 -2.53
N SER A 111 -6.14 14.57 -3.31
CA SER A 111 -4.79 14.83 -2.83
C SER A 111 -4.13 16.00 -3.54
N PHE A 112 -2.96 16.44 -3.05
CA PHE A 112 -2.09 17.34 -3.79
C PHE A 112 -0.90 16.61 -4.43
N ALA A 113 -1.02 15.31 -4.68
CA ALA A 113 -0.03 14.55 -5.44
C ALA A 113 0.18 15.17 -6.84
N HIS A 114 1.40 15.02 -7.35
CA HIS A 114 1.77 15.57 -8.66
C HIS A 114 1.25 14.73 -9.84
N THR A 115 0.80 13.51 -9.57
CA THR A 115 0.28 12.56 -10.57
C THR A 115 -0.83 11.67 -9.99
N ASP A 116 -1.59 11.01 -10.86
CA ASP A 116 -2.59 10.01 -10.49
C ASP A 116 -1.99 8.61 -10.36
N ALA A 117 -2.68 7.74 -9.62
CA ALA A 117 -2.38 6.32 -9.55
C ALA A 117 -3.10 5.54 -10.66
N LEU A 118 -2.47 4.47 -11.16
CA LEU A 118 -3.13 3.47 -11.98
C LEU A 118 -4.10 2.65 -11.12
N ALA A 119 -5.26 2.29 -11.67
CA ALA A 119 -6.19 1.40 -11.00
C ALA A 119 -5.64 -0.04 -10.94
N GLY A 120 -5.75 -0.67 -9.77
CA GLY A 120 -5.28 -2.03 -9.52
C GLY A 120 -5.72 -2.54 -8.15
N ASP A 121 -4.99 -3.48 -7.58
CA ASP A 121 -5.43 -4.24 -6.41
C ASP A 121 -4.48 -4.15 -5.19
N VAL A 122 -3.53 -3.24 -5.21
CA VAL A 122 -2.60 -2.97 -4.10
C VAL A 122 -3.06 -1.72 -3.34
N ALA A 123 -3.29 -1.82 -2.04
CA ALA A 123 -3.50 -0.65 -1.20
C ALA A 123 -2.18 -0.19 -0.58
N PHE A 124 -1.93 1.11 -0.56
CA PHE A 124 -0.78 1.70 0.14
C PHE A 124 -1.24 2.73 1.17
N VAL A 125 -0.84 2.54 2.42
CA VAL A 125 -1.14 3.44 3.54
C VAL A 125 0.16 3.92 4.16
N SER A 126 0.33 5.22 4.27
CA SER A 126 1.59 5.84 4.73
C SER A 126 1.36 6.97 5.72
N GLN A 127 2.17 7.04 6.77
CA GLN A 127 2.28 8.22 7.62
C GLN A 127 3.08 9.34 6.95
N SER A 128 3.96 9.01 5.98
CA SER A 128 4.78 9.97 5.26
C SER A 128 4.16 10.39 3.93
N GLY A 129 3.83 11.68 3.78
CA GLY A 129 3.35 12.26 2.52
C GLY A 129 4.41 12.22 1.41
N ALA A 130 5.69 12.45 1.73
CA ALA A 130 6.79 12.40 0.76
C ALA A 130 6.97 10.98 0.18
N LEU A 131 6.83 9.93 1.00
CA LEU A 131 6.90 8.56 0.50
C LEU A 131 5.73 8.19 -0.40
N VAL A 132 4.56 8.77 -0.17
CA VAL A 132 3.41 8.59 -1.06
C VAL A 132 3.75 9.03 -2.48
N THR A 133 4.42 10.18 -2.66
CA THR A 133 4.80 10.65 -4.00
C THR A 133 5.83 9.73 -4.66
N ALA A 134 6.83 9.27 -3.93
CA ALA A 134 7.83 8.32 -4.44
C ALA A 134 7.21 6.97 -4.85
N VAL A 135 6.23 6.48 -4.07
CA VAL A 135 5.49 5.25 -4.39
C VAL A 135 4.64 5.44 -5.65
N LEU A 136 4.00 6.60 -5.83
CA LEU A 136 3.24 6.91 -7.05
C LEU A 136 4.13 6.86 -8.30
N ASP A 137 5.30 7.49 -8.27
CA ASP A 137 6.24 7.48 -9.39
C ASP A 137 6.71 6.06 -9.71
N TRP A 138 7.06 5.31 -8.67
CA TRP A 138 7.51 3.93 -8.84
C TRP A 138 6.39 3.03 -9.39
N THR A 139 5.18 3.06 -8.82
CA THR A 139 4.06 2.23 -9.27
C THR A 139 3.69 2.51 -10.72
N ARG A 140 3.70 3.78 -11.14
CA ARG A 140 3.46 4.15 -12.54
C ARG A 140 4.54 3.64 -13.47
N SER A 141 5.82 3.78 -13.11
CA SER A 141 6.94 3.33 -13.95
C SER A 141 6.96 1.81 -14.15
N ARG A 142 6.40 1.06 -13.21
CA ARG A 142 6.33 -0.40 -13.22
C ARG A 142 4.99 -0.97 -13.66
N GLY A 143 3.99 -0.12 -13.91
CA GLY A 143 2.64 -0.55 -14.26
C GLY A 143 1.92 -1.26 -13.10
N VAL A 144 2.28 -0.96 -11.85
CA VAL A 144 1.60 -1.48 -10.65
C VAL A 144 0.40 -0.59 -10.35
N GLY A 145 -0.79 -1.17 -10.37
CA GLY A 145 -2.03 -0.46 -10.07
C GLY A 145 -2.37 -0.48 -8.59
N LEU A 146 -2.99 0.61 -8.12
CA LEU A 146 -3.43 0.76 -6.74
C LEU A 146 -4.96 0.68 -6.62
N SER A 147 -5.45 0.01 -5.56
CA SER A 147 -6.86 0.10 -5.15
C SER A 147 -7.11 1.39 -4.38
N HIS A 148 -6.26 1.67 -3.43
CA HIS A 148 -6.27 2.85 -2.59
C HIS A 148 -4.85 3.32 -2.30
N LEU A 149 -4.69 4.63 -2.17
CA LEU A 149 -3.50 5.25 -1.63
C LEU A 149 -3.94 6.26 -0.59
N VAL A 150 -3.48 6.11 0.66
CA VAL A 150 -3.90 6.95 1.78
C VAL A 150 -2.68 7.48 2.52
N SER A 151 -2.61 8.81 2.63
CA SER A 151 -1.67 9.49 3.52
C SER A 151 -2.36 9.78 4.85
N LEU A 152 -1.89 9.16 5.92
CA LEU A 152 -2.47 9.36 7.27
C LEU A 152 -2.07 10.69 7.90
N GLY A 153 -0.89 11.22 7.56
CA GLY A 153 -0.33 12.37 8.25
C GLY A 153 -0.18 12.12 9.75
N GLU A 154 -0.68 13.04 10.56
CA GLU A 154 -0.62 12.95 12.03
C GLU A 154 -1.73 12.06 12.65
N HIS A 155 -2.57 11.43 11.82
CA HIS A 155 -3.58 10.40 12.16
C HIS A 155 -4.32 10.61 13.49
N CYS A 156 -4.86 11.80 13.70
CA CYS A 156 -5.50 12.18 14.96
C CYS A 156 -6.82 11.42 15.26
N ASP A 157 -7.49 10.86 14.24
CA ASP A 157 -8.71 10.06 14.38
C ASP A 157 -8.61 8.77 13.56
N VAL A 158 -8.64 8.86 12.21
CA VAL A 158 -8.46 7.67 11.36
C VAL A 158 -7.00 7.25 11.41
N ASP A 159 -6.76 5.99 11.83
CA ASP A 159 -5.43 5.41 11.96
C ASP A 159 -5.27 4.12 11.13
N PHE A 160 -4.13 3.45 11.27
CA PHE A 160 -3.89 2.17 10.59
C PHE A 160 -4.92 1.10 10.92
N GLY A 161 -5.46 1.08 12.16
CA GLY A 161 -6.47 0.10 12.56
C GLY A 161 -7.76 0.26 11.76
N ASP A 162 -8.27 1.49 11.60
CA ASP A 162 -9.47 1.77 10.81
C ASP A 162 -9.28 1.36 9.34
N LEU A 163 -8.13 1.72 8.76
CA LEU A 163 -7.85 1.40 7.36
C LEU A 163 -7.63 -0.09 7.13
N LEU A 164 -6.97 -0.79 8.05
CA LEU A 164 -6.81 -2.25 7.97
C LEU A 164 -8.16 -2.96 8.04
N ASP A 165 -9.06 -2.56 8.93
CA ASP A 165 -10.41 -3.13 9.01
C ASP A 165 -11.20 -2.91 7.71
N HIS A 166 -11.11 -1.71 7.12
CA HIS A 166 -11.75 -1.40 5.85
C HIS A 166 -11.13 -2.21 4.69
N LEU A 167 -9.81 -2.15 4.53
CA LEU A 167 -9.09 -2.77 3.42
C LEU A 167 -9.12 -4.30 3.48
N ALA A 168 -9.23 -4.90 4.67
CA ALA A 168 -9.37 -6.34 4.84
C ALA A 168 -10.62 -6.89 4.16
N SER A 169 -11.69 -6.12 4.13
CA SER A 169 -12.99 -6.49 3.54
C SER A 169 -13.22 -5.92 2.13
N ASP A 170 -12.43 -4.94 1.69
CA ASP A 170 -12.57 -4.34 0.37
C ASP A 170 -12.24 -5.33 -0.75
N ALA A 171 -13.22 -5.66 -1.59
CA ALA A 171 -13.05 -6.62 -2.69
C ALA A 171 -12.06 -6.16 -3.79
N ARG A 172 -11.77 -4.88 -3.89
CA ARG A 172 -10.83 -4.31 -4.86
C ARG A 172 -9.38 -4.38 -4.38
N THR A 173 -9.16 -4.57 -3.08
CA THR A 173 -7.84 -4.67 -2.47
C THR A 173 -7.45 -6.12 -2.30
N ARG A 174 -6.31 -6.52 -2.85
CA ARG A 174 -5.74 -7.87 -2.74
C ARG A 174 -4.56 -7.95 -1.78
N SER A 175 -3.80 -6.87 -1.68
CA SER A 175 -2.65 -6.76 -0.78
C SER A 175 -2.57 -5.36 -0.19
N ILE A 176 -2.01 -5.25 1.02
CA ILE A 176 -1.92 -4.02 1.78
C ILE A 176 -0.46 -3.74 2.11
N LEU A 177 0.03 -2.59 1.73
CA LEU A 177 1.37 -2.09 2.05
C LEU A 177 1.27 -0.95 3.05
N LEU A 178 2.04 -1.03 4.12
CA LEU A 178 2.07 -0.02 5.18
C LEU A 178 3.47 0.58 5.32
N TYR A 179 3.54 1.91 5.41
CA TYR A 179 4.71 2.61 5.93
C TYR A 179 4.38 3.19 7.31
N VAL A 180 5.04 2.68 8.32
CA VAL A 180 4.71 2.92 9.74
C VAL A 180 5.88 3.60 10.44
N GLU A 181 5.63 4.77 11.01
CA GLU A 181 6.55 5.48 11.91
C GLU A 181 6.21 5.21 13.38
N SER A 182 4.92 5.29 13.73
CA SER A 182 4.40 5.06 15.08
C SER A 182 3.01 4.42 15.05
N ILE A 183 2.63 3.77 16.16
CA ILE A 183 1.30 3.21 16.38
C ILE A 183 0.81 3.71 17.74
N GLU A 184 -0.18 4.58 17.74
CA GLU A 184 -0.72 5.19 18.96
C GLU A 184 -1.76 4.31 19.66
N SER A 185 -2.52 3.52 18.91
CA SER A 185 -3.56 2.62 19.40
C SER A 185 -3.18 1.14 19.21
N PRO A 186 -2.22 0.57 19.99
CA PRO A 186 -1.68 -0.76 19.74
C PRO A 186 -2.71 -1.88 19.79
N ARG A 187 -3.72 -1.80 20.68
CA ARG A 187 -4.77 -2.82 20.80
C ARG A 187 -5.66 -2.85 19.56
N LYS A 188 -6.10 -1.67 19.11
CA LYS A 188 -6.90 -1.51 17.88
C LYS A 188 -6.12 -2.00 16.67
N PHE A 189 -4.87 -1.53 16.52
CA PHE A 189 -3.98 -1.98 15.46
C PHE A 189 -3.83 -3.50 15.42
N MET A 190 -3.51 -4.15 16.54
CA MET A 190 -3.30 -5.60 16.62
C MET A 190 -4.56 -6.41 16.29
N SER A 191 -5.74 -5.91 16.64
CA SER A 191 -7.01 -6.54 16.29
C SER A 191 -7.24 -6.52 14.78
N ALA A 192 -7.18 -5.34 14.19
CA ALA A 192 -7.35 -5.12 12.75
C ALA A 192 -6.25 -5.81 11.92
N ALA A 193 -5.01 -5.74 12.37
CA ALA A 193 -3.85 -6.38 11.76
C ALA A 193 -4.03 -7.89 11.60
N ARG A 194 -4.46 -8.58 12.65
CA ARG A 194 -4.72 -10.03 12.61
C ARG A 194 -5.88 -10.38 11.68
N ALA A 195 -6.93 -9.59 11.69
CA ALA A 195 -8.08 -9.79 10.80
C ALA A 195 -7.66 -9.60 9.34
N ALA A 196 -6.93 -8.53 9.04
CA ALA A 196 -6.44 -8.23 7.70
C ALA A 196 -5.47 -9.31 7.19
N ALA A 197 -4.45 -9.68 7.98
CA ALA A 197 -3.42 -10.63 7.58
C ALA A 197 -3.93 -12.07 7.37
N ARG A 198 -5.08 -12.43 7.93
CA ARG A 198 -5.75 -13.71 7.64
C ARG A 198 -6.40 -13.74 6.26
N ASN A 199 -6.80 -12.59 5.76
CA ASN A 199 -7.55 -12.46 4.51
C ASN A 199 -6.66 -12.06 3.33
N LYS A 200 -5.62 -11.26 3.59
CA LYS A 200 -4.79 -10.64 2.55
C LYS A 200 -3.34 -10.53 3.02
N PRO A 201 -2.36 -10.60 2.12
CA PRO A 201 -0.99 -10.23 2.46
C PRO A 201 -0.91 -8.79 2.94
N VAL A 202 -0.30 -8.58 4.10
CA VAL A 202 -0.02 -7.25 4.65
C VAL A 202 1.49 -7.12 4.84
N ILE A 203 2.09 -6.18 4.15
CA ILE A 203 3.53 -5.93 4.17
C ILE A 203 3.80 -4.60 4.87
N VAL A 204 4.74 -4.58 5.80
CA VAL A 204 5.02 -3.45 6.65
C VAL A 204 6.48 -3.03 6.57
N LEU A 205 6.71 -1.80 6.17
CA LEU A 205 7.99 -1.12 6.35
C LEU A 205 7.92 -0.22 7.59
N LYS A 206 8.67 -0.59 8.65
CA LYS A 206 8.75 0.19 9.90
C LYS A 206 9.98 1.08 9.89
N ALA A 207 9.76 2.39 9.94
CA ALA A 207 10.81 3.39 10.07
C ALA A 207 11.16 3.67 11.54
N GLY A 208 12.32 4.31 11.79
CA GLY A 208 12.76 4.65 13.15
C GLY A 208 13.09 3.41 13.99
N ARG A 209 13.99 2.55 13.48
CA ARG A 209 14.32 1.25 14.08
C ARG A 209 15.44 1.32 15.13
N ALA A 210 16.43 2.16 14.94
CA ALA A 210 17.60 2.23 15.83
C ALA A 210 18.20 3.63 15.86
N GLY A 211 18.90 3.95 16.94
CA GLY A 211 19.75 5.11 17.11
C GLY A 211 19.18 6.42 16.59
N HIS A 212 19.86 7.01 15.61
CA HIS A 212 19.46 8.29 15.00
C HIS A 212 18.10 8.23 14.29
N GLY A 213 17.70 7.07 13.75
CA GLY A 213 16.40 6.90 13.14
C GLY A 213 15.24 7.01 14.13
N ILE A 214 15.42 6.52 15.37
CA ILE A 214 14.45 6.68 16.47
C ILE A 214 14.30 8.17 16.81
N ALA A 215 15.42 8.89 16.98
CA ALA A 215 15.39 10.31 17.30
C ALA A 215 14.75 11.14 16.17
N ALA A 216 15.04 10.82 14.91
CA ALA A 216 14.43 11.47 13.76
C ALA A 216 12.90 11.22 13.70
N ALA A 217 12.45 9.98 13.89
CA ALA A 217 11.03 9.64 13.91
C ALA A 217 10.29 10.34 15.06
N ALA A 218 10.86 10.36 16.26
CA ALA A 218 10.30 11.06 17.43
C ALA A 218 10.20 12.57 17.19
N SER A 219 11.21 13.18 16.58
CA SER A 219 11.18 14.60 16.22
C SER A 219 10.14 14.93 15.16
N HIS A 220 9.88 14.00 14.22
CA HIS A 220 8.95 14.19 13.12
C HIS A 220 7.49 13.95 13.55
N THR A 221 7.22 12.91 14.35
CA THR A 221 5.86 12.51 14.73
C THR A 221 5.44 12.99 16.12
N GLY A 222 6.39 13.44 16.94
CA GLY A 222 6.16 13.75 18.36
C GLY A 222 5.87 12.51 19.24
N ALA A 223 5.87 11.30 18.66
CA ALA A 223 5.60 10.06 19.36
C ALA A 223 6.89 9.42 19.89
N LEU A 224 6.81 8.84 21.11
CA LEU A 224 7.90 8.02 21.63
C LEU A 224 8.03 6.75 20.78
N ALA A 225 9.20 6.56 20.20
CA ALA A 225 9.49 5.35 19.41
C ALA A 225 9.56 4.15 20.39
N GLY A 226 8.68 3.17 20.18
CA GLY A 226 8.75 1.89 20.87
C GLY A 226 9.98 1.07 20.42
N SER A 227 10.35 0.06 21.24
CA SER A 227 11.43 -0.88 20.86
C SER A 227 11.16 -1.57 19.55
N ASP A 228 12.15 -1.62 18.65
CA ASP A 228 12.06 -2.29 17.35
C ASP A 228 11.72 -3.78 17.50
N ALA A 229 12.28 -4.44 18.52
CA ALA A 229 11.97 -5.83 18.83
C ALA A 229 10.50 -6.07 19.19
N VAL A 230 9.85 -5.10 19.86
CA VAL A 230 8.42 -5.16 20.16
C VAL A 230 7.59 -5.05 18.89
N TYR A 231 7.95 -4.14 17.98
CA TYR A 231 7.29 -4.04 16.67
C TYR A 231 7.46 -5.32 15.87
N ASP A 232 8.67 -5.88 15.81
CA ASP A 232 8.94 -7.12 15.09
C ASP A 232 8.09 -8.29 15.61
N ALA A 233 8.07 -8.48 16.93
CA ALA A 233 7.25 -9.50 17.57
C ALA A 233 5.74 -9.29 17.33
N ALA A 234 5.27 -8.05 17.38
CA ALA A 234 3.87 -7.70 17.16
C ALA A 234 3.44 -7.97 15.71
N LEU A 235 4.22 -7.51 14.73
CA LEU A 235 3.94 -7.71 13.30
C LEU A 235 3.96 -9.20 12.94
N ARG A 236 4.96 -9.95 13.40
CA ARG A 236 5.05 -11.40 13.21
C ARG A 236 3.84 -12.12 13.83
N ARG A 237 3.46 -11.75 15.06
CA ARG A 237 2.28 -12.32 15.76
C ARG A 237 0.97 -11.98 15.07
N ALA A 238 0.90 -10.87 14.35
CA ALA A 238 -0.27 -10.49 13.55
C ALA A 238 -0.35 -11.26 12.21
N GLY A 239 0.75 -11.92 11.78
CA GLY A 239 0.85 -12.60 10.49
C GLY A 239 1.21 -11.64 9.34
N MET A 240 1.80 -10.50 9.66
CA MET A 240 2.27 -9.52 8.68
C MET A 240 3.71 -9.81 8.27
N LEU A 241 4.04 -9.55 7.00
CA LEU A 241 5.40 -9.57 6.51
C LEU A 241 6.06 -8.22 6.80
N ARG A 242 7.15 -8.22 7.57
CA ARG A 242 8.00 -7.06 7.77
C ARG A 242 9.10 -7.04 6.73
N VAL A 243 9.33 -5.87 6.12
CA VAL A 243 10.45 -5.60 5.21
C VAL A 243 11.32 -4.47 5.78
N ASP A 244 12.58 -4.45 5.36
CA ASP A 244 13.59 -3.56 5.94
C ASP A 244 13.85 -2.32 5.07
N THR A 245 13.56 -2.42 3.79
CA THR A 245 13.85 -1.36 2.81
C THR A 245 12.65 -1.05 1.92
N LEU A 246 12.64 0.15 1.35
CA LEU A 246 11.67 0.52 0.30
C LEU A 246 11.78 -0.39 -0.92
N GLN A 247 12.98 -0.84 -1.25
CA GLN A 247 13.20 -1.75 -2.37
C GLN A 247 12.47 -3.08 -2.14
N GLU A 248 12.57 -3.65 -0.94
CA GLU A 248 11.84 -4.88 -0.59
C GLU A 248 10.32 -4.66 -0.59
N LEU A 249 9.84 -3.50 -0.08
CA LEU A 249 8.43 -3.14 -0.15
C LEU A 249 7.95 -3.09 -1.60
N PHE A 250 8.73 -2.51 -2.50
CA PHE A 250 8.44 -2.41 -3.92
C PHE A 250 8.44 -3.77 -4.62
N VAL A 251 9.43 -4.62 -4.33
CA VAL A 251 9.49 -5.98 -4.87
C VAL A 251 8.27 -6.79 -4.41
N ALA A 252 7.91 -6.69 -3.14
CA ALA A 252 6.71 -7.34 -2.60
C ALA A 252 5.43 -6.84 -3.31
N ALA A 253 5.29 -5.52 -3.52
CA ALA A 253 4.15 -4.94 -4.22
C ALA A 253 4.06 -5.44 -5.66
N GLU A 254 5.16 -5.42 -6.40
CA GLU A 254 5.22 -5.89 -7.78
C GLU A 254 4.90 -7.38 -7.88
N THR A 255 5.49 -8.20 -7.00
CA THR A 255 5.24 -9.64 -6.95
C THR A 255 3.76 -9.93 -6.69
N LEU A 256 3.17 -9.31 -5.66
CA LEU A 256 1.78 -9.53 -5.29
C LEU A 256 0.77 -9.01 -6.33
N SER A 257 1.11 -7.95 -7.06
CA SER A 257 0.26 -7.43 -8.13
C SER A 257 0.20 -8.36 -9.35
N ARG A 258 1.28 -9.07 -9.63
CA ARG A 258 1.42 -9.93 -10.81
C ARG A 258 1.21 -11.42 -10.52
N PHE A 259 1.71 -11.89 -9.38
CA PHE A 259 1.64 -13.30 -9.00
C PHE A 259 0.28 -13.65 -8.41
N ARG A 260 -0.45 -14.53 -9.08
CA ARG A 260 -1.78 -15.02 -8.68
C ARG A 260 -1.76 -16.50 -8.27
N GLY A 261 -0.60 -17.02 -7.90
CA GLY A 261 -0.44 -18.43 -7.51
C GLY A 261 -1.12 -18.73 -6.17
N ASN A 262 -1.83 -19.85 -6.10
CA ASN A 262 -2.17 -20.48 -4.84
C ASN A 262 -0.87 -21.03 -4.26
N GLY A 263 -0.44 -20.55 -3.09
CA GLY A 263 0.81 -20.93 -2.46
C GLY A 263 0.91 -22.42 -2.24
N HIS A 264 1.47 -23.14 -3.18
CA HIS A 264 1.71 -24.59 -3.05
C HIS A 264 2.87 -24.93 -2.12
N GLY A 265 3.48 -23.93 -1.47
CA GLY A 265 4.59 -24.09 -0.53
C GLY A 265 5.88 -24.66 -1.14
N ARG A 266 5.94 -24.83 -2.45
CA ARG A 266 7.08 -25.37 -3.19
C ARG A 266 7.48 -24.47 -4.33
N LEU A 267 8.79 -24.40 -4.61
CA LEU A 267 9.38 -23.57 -5.64
C LEU A 267 10.19 -24.43 -6.62
N THR A 268 9.98 -24.26 -7.91
CA THR A 268 10.89 -24.72 -8.95
C THR A 268 11.68 -23.54 -9.47
N VAL A 269 13.00 -23.63 -9.44
CA VAL A 269 13.90 -22.64 -10.05
C VAL A 269 14.27 -23.13 -11.45
N MET A 270 14.04 -22.31 -12.46
CA MET A 270 14.50 -22.52 -13.83
C MET A 270 15.57 -21.49 -14.15
N THR A 271 16.72 -21.93 -14.62
CA THR A 271 17.85 -21.04 -14.91
C THR A 271 18.63 -21.54 -16.11
N ASN A 272 19.33 -20.67 -16.84
CA ASN A 272 20.33 -21.04 -17.84
C ASN A 272 21.76 -20.90 -17.32
N GLY A 273 21.94 -20.59 -16.04
CA GLY A 273 23.25 -20.38 -15.43
C GLY A 273 23.34 -20.99 -14.04
N GLY A 274 24.21 -21.96 -13.87
CA GLY A 274 24.36 -22.69 -12.59
C GLY A 274 24.55 -21.78 -11.38
N GLY A 275 25.35 -20.69 -11.51
CA GLY A 275 25.58 -19.73 -10.42
C GLY A 275 24.31 -19.02 -9.96
N ALA A 276 23.46 -18.57 -10.89
CA ALA A 276 22.18 -17.95 -10.55
C ALA A 276 21.22 -18.94 -9.88
N GLY A 277 21.19 -20.18 -10.37
CA GLY A 277 20.42 -21.28 -9.77
C GLY A 277 20.84 -21.58 -8.32
N VAL A 278 22.14 -21.62 -8.05
CA VAL A 278 22.67 -21.82 -6.68
C VAL A 278 22.27 -20.67 -5.76
N MET A 279 22.42 -19.42 -6.20
CA MET A 279 22.01 -18.25 -5.41
C MET A 279 20.50 -18.25 -5.09
N ALA A 280 19.66 -18.65 -6.06
CA ALA A 280 18.23 -18.78 -5.85
C ALA A 280 17.87 -19.90 -4.86
N ALA A 281 18.57 -21.04 -4.93
CA ALA A 281 18.40 -22.14 -3.97
C ALA A 281 18.81 -21.74 -2.57
N ASP A 282 19.94 -21.03 -2.41
CA ASP A 282 20.39 -20.51 -1.12
C ASP A 282 19.40 -19.48 -0.54
N ALA A 283 18.85 -18.60 -1.39
CA ALA A 283 17.82 -17.66 -0.97
C ALA A 283 16.55 -18.39 -0.50
N ALA A 284 16.09 -19.38 -1.26
CA ALA A 284 14.94 -20.20 -0.88
C ALA A 284 15.15 -20.89 0.47
N ALA A 285 16.34 -21.46 0.70
CA ALA A 285 16.67 -22.12 1.97
C ALA A 285 16.66 -21.15 3.16
N ARG A 286 17.21 -19.94 3.00
CA ARG A 286 17.19 -18.90 4.04
C ARG A 286 15.78 -18.46 4.42
N GLU A 287 14.90 -18.38 3.43
CA GLU A 287 13.49 -17.97 3.62
C GLU A 287 12.58 -19.15 3.99
N GLY A 288 13.13 -20.35 4.18
CA GLY A 288 12.36 -21.55 4.52
C GLY A 288 11.44 -22.06 3.41
N VAL A 289 11.72 -21.65 2.15
CA VAL A 289 10.96 -22.09 0.98
C VAL A 289 11.51 -23.41 0.47
N MET A 290 10.65 -24.44 0.39
CA MET A 290 11.04 -25.75 -0.10
C MET A 290 11.14 -25.77 -1.62
N LEU A 291 12.26 -26.29 -2.15
CA LEU A 291 12.37 -26.58 -3.57
C LEU A 291 11.55 -27.84 -3.92
N ALA A 292 10.78 -27.77 -5.02
CA ALA A 292 10.03 -28.91 -5.54
C ALA A 292 11.01 -29.98 -6.08
N ALA A 293 10.81 -31.23 -5.72
CA ALA A 293 11.51 -32.33 -6.39
C ALA A 293 10.74 -32.70 -7.67
N PRO A 294 11.38 -32.68 -8.86
CA PRO A 294 10.72 -33.06 -10.10
C PRO A 294 10.28 -34.53 -10.07
N GLY A 295 9.01 -34.79 -10.36
CA GLY A 295 8.49 -36.15 -10.49
C GLY A 295 9.02 -36.86 -11.76
N SER A 296 8.93 -38.21 -11.80
CA SER A 296 9.43 -39.00 -12.92
C SER A 296 8.82 -38.61 -14.27
N ALA A 297 7.53 -38.24 -14.29
CA ALA A 297 6.86 -37.81 -15.51
C ALA A 297 7.40 -36.44 -16.00
N LEU A 298 7.68 -35.51 -15.09
CA LEU A 298 8.28 -34.22 -15.43
C LEU A 298 9.73 -34.43 -15.90
N LEU A 299 10.50 -35.24 -15.21
CA LEU A 299 11.88 -35.59 -15.61
C LEU A 299 11.92 -36.14 -17.04
N ALA A 300 11.04 -37.11 -17.38
CA ALA A 300 10.97 -37.66 -18.72
C ALA A 300 10.64 -36.61 -19.81
N ARG A 301 9.77 -35.65 -19.49
CA ARG A 301 9.44 -34.54 -20.40
C ARG A 301 10.62 -33.57 -20.56
N LEU A 302 11.33 -33.28 -19.47
CA LEU A 302 12.49 -32.40 -19.50
C LEU A 302 13.67 -33.07 -20.21
N ASP A 303 13.87 -34.37 -20.04
CA ASP A 303 14.91 -35.14 -20.77
C ASP A 303 14.71 -35.14 -22.28
N ALA A 304 13.48 -34.96 -22.76
CA ALA A 304 13.19 -34.87 -24.19
C ALA A 304 13.52 -33.48 -24.79
N VAL A 305 13.60 -32.44 -23.96
CA VAL A 305 13.78 -31.03 -24.34
C VAL A 305 15.20 -30.55 -24.03
N LEU A 306 15.77 -31.03 -22.93
CA LEU A 306 17.04 -30.56 -22.39
C LEU A 306 18.22 -31.41 -22.86
N PRO A 307 19.42 -30.81 -22.97
CA PRO A 307 20.62 -31.58 -23.34
C PRO A 307 20.97 -32.60 -22.25
N ALA A 308 21.62 -33.69 -22.62
CA ALA A 308 21.91 -34.83 -21.74
C ALA A 308 22.67 -34.46 -20.45
N ASN A 309 23.35 -33.34 -20.44
CA ASN A 309 24.11 -32.82 -19.30
C ASN A 309 23.34 -31.87 -18.39
N TRP A 310 22.01 -31.72 -18.52
CA TRP A 310 21.24 -30.90 -17.61
C TRP A 310 21.19 -31.52 -16.20
N SER A 311 20.85 -30.72 -15.18
CA SER A 311 20.99 -31.06 -13.76
C SER A 311 20.14 -32.24 -13.28
N ARG A 312 19.05 -32.59 -13.96
CA ARG A 312 18.00 -33.56 -13.52
C ARG A 312 17.49 -33.32 -12.11
N ALA A 313 17.63 -32.12 -11.62
CA ALA A 313 17.26 -31.69 -10.28
C ALA A 313 16.78 -30.24 -10.30
N ASN A 314 16.17 -29.81 -9.20
CA ASN A 314 15.87 -28.40 -8.97
C ASN A 314 17.05 -27.76 -8.21
N PRO A 315 17.65 -26.69 -8.72
CA PRO A 315 17.30 -25.89 -9.91
C PRO A 315 17.38 -26.65 -11.24
N ILE A 316 16.40 -26.38 -12.12
CA ILE A 316 16.36 -26.88 -13.49
C ILE A 316 17.29 -26.01 -14.33
N ASP A 317 18.52 -26.47 -14.55
CA ASP A 317 19.48 -25.75 -15.36
C ASP A 317 19.33 -26.17 -16.84
N ILE A 318 18.88 -25.22 -17.67
CA ILE A 318 18.65 -25.43 -19.10
C ILE A 318 19.91 -25.23 -19.95
N VAL A 319 21.04 -24.97 -19.31
CA VAL A 319 22.38 -24.74 -19.86
C VAL A 319 22.52 -23.41 -20.64
N GLY A 320 23.68 -22.77 -20.51
CA GLY A 320 23.94 -21.39 -20.94
C GLY A 320 23.81 -21.11 -22.44
N ASP A 321 23.85 -22.13 -23.30
CA ASP A 321 23.67 -22.04 -24.75
C ASP A 321 22.20 -22.17 -25.21
N ALA A 322 21.24 -22.11 -24.26
CA ALA A 322 19.83 -22.35 -24.51
C ALA A 322 19.24 -21.36 -25.54
N PRO A 323 18.72 -21.84 -26.68
CA PRO A 323 17.97 -21.00 -27.62
C PRO A 323 16.58 -20.70 -27.05
N ALA A 324 15.89 -19.66 -27.56
CA ALA A 324 14.57 -19.24 -27.10
C ALA A 324 13.53 -20.38 -27.04
N GLY A 325 13.57 -21.32 -27.97
CA GLY A 325 12.70 -22.50 -27.97
C GLY A 325 12.86 -23.36 -26.72
N ARG A 326 14.10 -23.58 -26.25
CA ARG A 326 14.37 -24.37 -25.04
C ARG A 326 13.77 -23.74 -23.78
N TYR A 327 13.81 -22.40 -23.67
CA TYR A 327 13.12 -21.66 -22.59
C TYR A 327 11.61 -21.89 -22.62
N ALA A 328 11.00 -21.72 -23.80
CA ALA A 328 9.55 -21.84 -23.94
C ALA A 328 9.05 -23.27 -23.65
N GLU A 329 9.74 -24.28 -24.18
CA GLU A 329 9.38 -25.69 -24.01
C GLU A 329 9.56 -26.15 -22.56
N THR A 330 10.68 -25.77 -21.92
CA THR A 330 10.93 -26.08 -20.51
C THR A 330 9.91 -25.41 -19.60
N LEU A 331 9.67 -24.10 -19.78
CA LEU A 331 8.68 -23.36 -19.00
C LEU A 331 7.28 -23.94 -19.20
N GLY A 332 6.91 -24.28 -20.44
CA GLY A 332 5.65 -24.95 -20.77
C GLY A 332 5.51 -26.31 -20.06
N ALA A 333 6.58 -27.09 -19.99
CA ALA A 333 6.59 -28.37 -19.26
C ALA A 333 6.40 -28.18 -17.75
N LEU A 334 7.06 -27.17 -17.17
CA LEU A 334 6.94 -26.85 -15.74
C LEU A 334 5.55 -26.32 -15.38
N LEU A 335 5.00 -25.38 -16.16
CA LEU A 335 3.68 -24.81 -15.92
C LEU A 335 2.52 -25.81 -16.06
N ALA A 336 2.72 -26.86 -16.89
CA ALA A 336 1.74 -27.92 -17.06
C ALA A 336 1.82 -29.01 -15.99
N ASP A 337 2.79 -28.96 -15.08
CA ASP A 337 3.00 -29.95 -14.03
C ASP A 337 2.66 -29.37 -12.64
N ALA A 338 1.58 -29.86 -12.03
CA ALA A 338 1.14 -29.39 -10.71
C ALA A 338 2.19 -29.60 -9.59
N SER A 339 3.14 -30.54 -9.76
CA SER A 339 4.18 -30.78 -8.77
C SER A 339 5.28 -29.72 -8.78
N ALA A 340 5.39 -28.93 -9.86
CA ALA A 340 6.40 -27.88 -9.97
C ALA A 340 6.14 -26.71 -8.99
N GLY A 341 4.91 -26.51 -8.54
CA GLY A 341 4.56 -25.40 -7.65
C GLY A 341 4.69 -24.04 -8.34
N ALA A 342 5.24 -23.05 -7.62
CA ALA A 342 5.63 -21.78 -8.23
C ALA A 342 6.92 -21.94 -9.02
N VAL A 343 7.01 -21.30 -10.19
CA VAL A 343 8.23 -21.31 -11.01
C VAL A 343 8.91 -19.94 -10.94
N LEU A 344 10.15 -19.94 -10.45
CA LEU A 344 11.05 -18.79 -10.49
C LEU A 344 12.00 -18.96 -11.68
N PHE A 345 11.94 -18.05 -12.61
CA PHE A 345 12.88 -17.99 -13.74
C PHE A 345 13.98 -16.96 -13.44
N VAL A 346 15.25 -17.39 -13.52
CA VAL A 346 16.43 -16.57 -13.22
C VAL A 346 17.40 -16.60 -14.39
#